data_2a58e65a1de3ad66f34dc2c10158b16a
#
_entry.id   2a58e65a1de3ad66f34dc2c10158b16a
#
_cell.length_a   1.000
_cell.length_b   1.000
_cell.length_c   1.000
_cell.angle_alpha   90.00
_cell.angle_beta   90.00
_cell.angle_gamma   90.00
#
_symmetry.space_group_name_H-M   'P 1'
#
loop_
_entity.id
_entity.type
_entity.pdbx_description
1 polymer ?
#
loop_
_entity_poly.entity_id
_entity_poly.type
_entity_poly.pdbx_seq_one_letter_code
_entity_poly.pdbx_strand_id
1 'polypeptide(L)'
;MNGQGFEMESRETKRIETKHRRIVTPIPVPESFELIKEMQKYEPISNAGQPLIVWDHTEDGYKVCDPYGNKFIDFSSGVMITNAGHGNPEIIDAIKKTLDKPLLCAYLHPTKERVEAAKAICSVSPIPDSKAFMLSAGTEAVEAAVKIARTHGKMVGGPAKKVIVSFEGAFHGRTLASQMVGGQPALKDWIGNLDPDIFQAPWPNAYDHEWADPTKPGFSDEKMFQTLLDTIDAHGVEYKNIAGIIIESYYGNLCYPMPKSYAKNLRAFCDKYDIVLMMDEIQIGCCRSGKWFGFENYDILPDLFTTAKGLSGGLPQSALVGRRELMDIYAPNTMTSTHSGSPVAS
;
A
#
# COMPACT_ATOMS: atom_id res chain seq x y z
N MET A 1 -18.58 14.33 5.01
CA MET A 1 -19.32 13.22 5.65
C MET A 1 -19.45 13.56 7.11
N ASN A 2 -20.66 13.77 7.59
CA ASN A 2 -20.90 14.03 9.00
C ASN A 2 -20.54 12.76 9.76
N GLY A 3 -19.55 12.81 10.63
CA GLY A 3 -19.10 11.70 11.47
C GLY A 3 -20.15 11.31 12.51
N GLN A 4 -21.22 10.68 12.06
CA GLN A 4 -22.06 9.90 12.96
C GLN A 4 -21.28 8.63 13.26
N GLY A 5 -20.78 8.54 14.49
CA GLY A 5 -20.25 7.31 15.03
C GLY A 5 -21.30 6.20 14.90
N PHE A 6 -20.88 4.94 14.83
CA PHE A 6 -21.82 3.82 14.86
C PHE A 6 -22.69 3.91 16.10
N GLU A 7 -23.99 3.68 15.92
CA GLU A 7 -24.88 3.45 17.04
C GLU A 7 -24.39 2.23 17.82
N MET A 8 -23.99 2.45 19.08
CA MET A 8 -23.61 1.37 19.97
C MET A 8 -24.85 0.70 20.54
N GLU A 9 -25.62 0.10 19.64
CA GLU A 9 -26.81 -0.65 19.96
C GLU A 9 -26.56 -2.13 19.66
N SER A 10 -26.63 -2.95 20.70
CA SER A 10 -26.52 -4.40 20.55
C SER A 10 -27.74 -4.97 19.84
N ARG A 11 -27.49 -5.84 18.90
CA ARG A 11 -28.52 -6.62 18.22
C ARG A 11 -28.40 -8.08 18.60
N GLU A 12 -29.53 -8.68 18.93
CA GLU A 12 -29.61 -10.12 19.14
C GLU A 12 -29.14 -10.86 17.90
N THR A 13 -28.31 -11.85 18.12
CA THR A 13 -27.74 -12.68 17.06
C THR A 13 -28.16 -14.14 17.22
N LYS A 14 -28.35 -14.81 16.09
CA LYS A 14 -28.53 -16.25 16.11
C LYS A 14 -27.25 -16.90 16.66
N ARG A 15 -27.39 -17.78 17.66
CA ARG A 15 -26.28 -18.60 18.15
C ARG A 15 -25.68 -19.42 16.99
N ILE A 16 -24.40 -19.28 16.79
CA ILE A 16 -23.62 -20.01 15.78
C ILE A 16 -22.49 -20.73 16.49
N GLU A 17 -22.32 -22.00 16.18
CA GLU A 17 -21.22 -22.78 16.72
C GLU A 17 -20.77 -23.78 15.65
N THR A 18 -19.66 -23.50 15.02
CA THR A 18 -19.07 -24.29 13.95
C THR A 18 -17.56 -24.47 14.21
N LYS A 19 -16.90 -25.30 13.43
CA LYS A 19 -15.44 -25.41 13.45
C LYS A 19 -14.72 -24.06 13.24
N HIS A 20 -15.31 -23.19 12.43
CA HIS A 20 -14.62 -21.99 11.95
C HIS A 20 -15.13 -20.70 12.59
N ARG A 21 -16.36 -20.67 13.13
CA ARG A 21 -17.00 -19.47 13.66
C ARG A 21 -17.85 -19.80 14.88
N ARG A 22 -17.82 -18.91 15.88
CA ARG A 22 -18.65 -18.99 17.08
C ARG A 22 -19.23 -17.63 17.39
N ILE A 23 -20.55 -17.51 17.50
CA ILE A 23 -21.26 -16.32 17.94
C ILE A 23 -22.21 -16.74 19.05
N VAL A 24 -21.99 -16.22 20.25
CA VAL A 24 -22.72 -16.64 21.46
C VAL A 24 -23.29 -15.46 22.25
N THR A 25 -23.05 -14.24 21.80
CA THR A 25 -23.54 -12.99 22.42
C THR A 25 -24.27 -12.15 21.38
N PRO A 26 -25.07 -11.14 21.78
CA PRO A 26 -25.45 -10.03 20.92
C PRO A 26 -24.21 -9.32 20.34
N ILE A 27 -24.36 -8.64 19.21
CA ILE A 27 -23.28 -7.89 18.54
C ILE A 27 -23.74 -6.46 18.24
N PRO A 28 -22.95 -5.44 18.57
CA PRO A 28 -21.74 -5.45 19.44
C PRO A 28 -22.06 -5.98 20.84
N VAL A 29 -21.06 -6.58 21.48
CA VAL A 29 -21.21 -7.12 22.82
C VAL A 29 -21.43 -5.97 23.81
N PRO A 30 -22.52 -5.94 24.63
CA PRO A 30 -22.78 -4.82 25.54
C PRO A 30 -21.63 -4.50 26.48
N GLU A 31 -20.94 -5.52 27.01
CA GLU A 31 -19.79 -5.40 27.89
C GLU A 31 -18.56 -4.74 27.22
N SER A 32 -18.53 -4.71 25.86
CA SER A 32 -17.45 -4.05 25.12
C SER A 32 -17.59 -2.53 25.04
N PHE A 33 -18.78 -1.99 25.36
CA PHE A 33 -19.08 -0.56 25.16
C PHE A 33 -18.20 0.36 26.01
N GLU A 34 -17.87 -0.03 27.23
CA GLU A 34 -17.01 0.78 28.08
C GLU A 34 -15.60 0.89 27.49
N LEU A 35 -15.03 -0.22 27.00
CA LEU A 35 -13.71 -0.20 26.37
C LEU A 35 -13.72 0.62 25.06
N ILE A 36 -14.77 0.49 24.24
CA ILE A 36 -14.91 1.26 23.01
C ILE A 36 -15.02 2.76 23.32
N LYS A 37 -15.84 3.15 24.30
CA LYS A 37 -15.96 4.55 24.76
C LYS A 37 -14.64 5.08 25.31
N GLU A 38 -13.92 4.26 26.06
CA GLU A 38 -12.62 4.64 26.61
C GLU A 38 -11.60 4.88 25.49
N MET A 39 -11.56 4.02 24.46
CA MET A 39 -10.73 4.24 23.28
C MET A 39 -11.10 5.56 22.57
N GLN A 40 -12.40 5.80 22.35
CA GLN A 40 -12.89 7.01 21.68
C GLN A 40 -12.62 8.30 22.48
N LYS A 41 -12.41 8.20 23.79
CA LYS A 41 -12.03 9.32 24.64
C LYS A 41 -10.57 9.76 24.43
N TYR A 42 -9.69 8.85 24.07
CA TYR A 42 -8.25 9.12 23.95
C TYR A 42 -7.73 9.09 22.51
N GLU A 43 -8.44 8.42 21.60
CA GLU A 43 -8.10 8.42 20.19
C GLU A 43 -9.09 9.28 19.38
N PRO A 44 -8.62 9.95 18.29
CA PRO A 44 -9.51 10.69 17.41
C PRO A 44 -10.56 9.78 16.78
N ILE A 45 -11.79 10.26 16.67
CA ILE A 45 -12.91 9.56 16.00
C ILE A 45 -12.53 9.08 14.58
N SER A 46 -11.67 9.81 13.88
CA SER A 46 -11.17 9.41 12.56
C SER A 46 -10.45 8.06 12.56
N ASN A 47 -9.88 7.65 13.68
CA ASN A 47 -9.19 6.37 13.87
C ASN A 47 -10.06 5.37 14.65
N ALA A 48 -10.76 5.83 15.67
CA ALA A 48 -11.47 5.02 16.66
C ALA A 48 -13.00 4.93 16.43
N GLY A 49 -13.48 5.41 15.28
CA GLY A 49 -14.92 5.62 15.05
C GLY A 49 -15.75 4.36 14.82
N GLN A 50 -15.16 3.20 14.54
CA GLN A 50 -15.92 2.07 14.00
C GLN A 50 -15.66 0.67 14.58
N PRO A 51 -15.03 0.48 15.72
CA PRO A 51 -14.85 -0.88 16.21
C PRO A 51 -16.15 -1.42 16.78
N LEU A 52 -16.73 -2.39 16.11
CA LEU A 52 -17.89 -3.12 16.59
C LEU A 52 -17.50 -4.37 17.41
N ILE A 53 -16.24 -4.78 17.31
CA ILE A 53 -15.72 -6.01 17.90
C ILE A 53 -14.40 -5.66 18.59
N VAL A 54 -14.28 -6.05 19.86
CA VAL A 54 -13.02 -5.99 20.58
C VAL A 54 -12.18 -7.22 20.19
N TRP A 55 -10.96 -6.99 19.72
CA TRP A 55 -10.02 -8.07 19.42
C TRP A 55 -9.19 -8.38 20.67
N ASP A 56 -9.12 -9.65 21.03
CA ASP A 56 -8.32 -10.14 22.15
C ASP A 56 -7.15 -11.01 21.67
N HIS A 57 -7.45 -12.07 20.94
CA HIS A 57 -6.43 -12.96 20.39
C HIS A 57 -6.88 -13.51 19.03
N THR A 58 -5.99 -14.30 18.42
CA THR A 58 -6.27 -14.95 17.13
C THR A 58 -6.03 -16.45 17.19
N GLU A 59 -6.78 -17.21 16.38
CA GLU A 59 -6.63 -18.67 16.27
C GLU A 59 -6.53 -19.09 14.80
N ASP A 60 -5.83 -20.19 14.56
CA ASP A 60 -5.72 -20.88 13.26
C ASP A 60 -5.27 -19.95 12.09
N GLY A 61 -4.67 -18.82 12.38
CA GLY A 61 -4.18 -17.86 11.38
C GLY A 61 -5.24 -17.03 10.68
N TYR A 62 -6.54 -17.27 10.88
CA TYR A 62 -7.62 -16.55 10.20
C TYR A 62 -8.82 -16.20 11.08
N LYS A 63 -8.81 -16.60 12.34
CA LYS A 63 -9.87 -16.28 13.28
C LYS A 63 -9.44 -15.17 14.21
N VAL A 64 -10.34 -14.26 14.46
CA VAL A 64 -10.24 -13.24 15.50
C VAL A 64 -11.21 -13.59 16.61
N CYS A 65 -10.73 -13.60 17.83
CA CYS A 65 -11.50 -13.90 19.02
C CYS A 65 -11.67 -12.64 19.86
N ASP A 66 -12.87 -12.45 20.39
CA ASP A 66 -13.12 -11.45 21.42
C ASP A 66 -13.01 -12.08 22.83
N PRO A 67 -12.93 -11.26 23.91
CA PRO A 67 -12.87 -11.80 25.27
C PRO A 67 -14.20 -12.34 25.78
N TYR A 68 -15.27 -12.27 24.98
CA TYR A 68 -16.64 -12.67 25.35
C TYR A 68 -17.05 -14.03 24.81
N GLY A 69 -16.13 -14.71 24.13
CA GLY A 69 -16.31 -16.07 23.62
C GLY A 69 -16.77 -16.15 22.18
N ASN A 70 -16.87 -15.03 21.45
CA ASN A 70 -17.12 -15.08 20.01
C ASN A 70 -15.81 -15.32 19.25
N LYS A 71 -15.94 -15.96 18.08
CA LYS A 71 -14.87 -16.21 17.13
C LYS A 71 -15.37 -15.85 15.73
N PHE A 72 -14.66 -14.96 15.08
CA PHE A 72 -14.98 -14.43 13.77
C PHE A 72 -13.95 -14.92 12.73
N ILE A 73 -14.40 -15.12 11.50
CA ILE A 73 -13.50 -15.34 10.36
C ILE A 73 -13.10 -13.96 9.85
N ASP A 74 -11.81 -13.66 9.88
CA ASP A 74 -11.31 -12.41 9.33
C ASP A 74 -11.04 -12.54 7.82
N PHE A 75 -12.00 -12.09 7.00
CA PHE A 75 -11.83 -11.98 5.56
C PHE A 75 -11.03 -10.74 5.13
N SER A 76 -10.78 -9.80 6.04
CA SER A 76 -10.00 -8.60 5.75
C SER A 76 -8.49 -8.82 5.88
N SER A 77 -8.08 -9.90 6.55
CA SER A 77 -6.67 -10.16 6.87
C SER A 77 -6.02 -8.97 7.60
N GLY A 78 -6.77 -8.36 8.56
CA GLY A 78 -6.34 -7.14 9.24
C GLY A 78 -6.13 -5.95 8.29
N VAL A 79 -6.97 -5.82 7.25
CA VAL A 79 -6.80 -4.88 6.12
C VAL A 79 -5.54 -5.22 5.30
N MET A 80 -5.47 -6.52 4.89
CA MET A 80 -4.43 -7.08 4.01
C MET A 80 -3.01 -7.05 4.59
N ILE A 81 -2.89 -7.14 5.92
CA ILE A 81 -1.59 -7.10 6.62
C ILE A 81 -1.08 -8.51 6.91
N THR A 82 -1.96 -9.44 7.27
CA THR A 82 -1.56 -10.75 7.78
C THR A 82 -1.52 -11.81 6.68
N ASN A 83 -0.69 -11.58 5.65
CA ASN A 83 -0.58 -12.50 4.51
C ASN A 83 -0.10 -13.91 4.90
N ALA A 84 0.74 -14.01 5.94
CA ALA A 84 1.20 -15.28 6.50
C ALA A 84 0.23 -15.87 7.54
N GLY A 85 -0.94 -15.26 7.72
CA GLY A 85 -1.90 -15.59 8.77
C GLY A 85 -1.67 -14.83 10.07
N HIS A 86 -2.75 -14.61 10.81
CA HIS A 86 -2.69 -14.02 12.15
C HIS A 86 -1.88 -14.91 13.10
N GLY A 87 -1.02 -14.28 13.92
CA GLY A 87 -0.29 -15.00 14.96
C GLY A 87 0.59 -16.13 14.44
N ASN A 88 1.15 -15.99 13.23
CA ASN A 88 2.02 -17.01 12.65
C ASN A 88 3.15 -17.37 13.63
N PRO A 89 3.30 -18.64 14.03
CA PRO A 89 4.23 -19.07 15.07
C PRO A 89 5.69 -18.80 14.70
N GLU A 90 6.07 -18.92 13.42
CA GLU A 90 7.44 -18.67 12.98
C GLU A 90 7.81 -17.18 13.13
N ILE A 91 6.86 -16.27 12.81
CA ILE A 91 7.05 -14.82 12.99
C ILE A 91 7.15 -14.49 14.48
N ILE A 92 6.25 -15.02 15.31
CA ILE A 92 6.27 -14.79 16.75
C ILE A 92 7.57 -15.29 17.38
N ASP A 93 8.05 -16.46 16.97
CA ASP A 93 9.30 -17.04 17.48
C ASP A 93 10.53 -16.23 17.04
N ALA A 94 10.52 -15.70 15.81
CA ALA A 94 11.58 -14.80 15.34
C ALA A 94 11.63 -13.50 16.17
N ILE A 95 10.46 -12.90 16.45
CA ILE A 95 10.34 -11.71 17.30
C ILE A 95 10.89 -12.01 18.71
N LYS A 96 10.46 -13.12 19.35
CA LYS A 96 10.95 -13.52 20.67
C LYS A 96 12.46 -13.67 20.70
N LYS A 97 13.04 -14.38 19.74
CA LYS A 97 14.49 -14.57 19.62
C LYS A 97 15.24 -13.23 19.43
N THR A 98 14.64 -12.28 18.71
CA THR A 98 15.23 -10.96 18.55
C THR A 98 15.21 -10.18 19.86
N LEU A 99 14.14 -10.31 20.66
CA LEU A 99 14.00 -9.65 21.96
C LEU A 99 14.94 -10.21 23.03
N ASP A 100 15.48 -11.42 22.86
CA ASP A 100 16.57 -11.94 23.73
C ASP A 100 17.84 -11.06 23.68
N LYS A 101 18.00 -10.27 22.63
CA LYS A 101 18.97 -9.19 22.51
C LYS A 101 18.24 -7.86 22.73
N PRO A 102 18.47 -7.11 23.79
CA PRO A 102 17.69 -5.91 24.13
C PRO A 102 18.06 -4.70 23.24
N LEU A 103 17.95 -4.85 21.90
CA LEU A 103 18.21 -3.80 20.93
C LEU A 103 16.95 -3.55 20.09
N LEU A 104 16.23 -2.48 20.38
CA LEU A 104 14.97 -2.13 19.71
C LEU A 104 15.14 -1.18 18.52
N CYS A 105 16.19 -0.37 18.53
CA CYS A 105 16.45 0.62 17.48
C CYS A 105 17.93 0.73 17.21
N ALA A 106 18.32 0.85 15.95
CA ALA A 106 19.72 0.99 15.54
C ALA A 106 19.96 2.20 14.61
N TYR A 107 18.91 2.91 14.19
CA TYR A 107 18.96 4.05 13.26
C TYR A 107 19.79 3.70 12.00
N LEU A 108 20.95 4.31 11.80
CA LEU A 108 21.83 4.03 10.64
C LEU A 108 22.86 2.92 10.89
N HIS A 109 22.96 2.43 12.12
CA HIS A 109 23.92 1.37 12.41
C HIS A 109 23.44 0.03 11.81
N PRO A 110 24.33 -0.74 11.18
CA PRO A 110 23.97 -2.03 10.64
C PRO A 110 23.67 -3.03 11.76
N THR A 111 22.54 -3.73 11.63
CA THR A 111 22.23 -4.91 12.43
C THR A 111 22.10 -6.12 11.52
N LYS A 112 22.29 -7.31 12.06
CA LYS A 112 22.15 -8.55 11.28
C LYS A 112 20.74 -8.66 10.72
N GLU A 113 19.75 -8.42 11.54
CA GLU A 113 18.31 -8.50 11.21
C GLU A 113 17.98 -7.56 10.04
N ARG A 114 18.38 -6.30 10.13
CA ARG A 114 18.18 -5.31 9.05
C ARG A 114 18.84 -5.73 7.72
N VAL A 115 20.08 -6.23 7.80
CA VAL A 115 20.81 -6.68 6.60
C VAL A 115 20.10 -7.89 5.96
N GLU A 116 19.70 -8.87 6.77
CA GLU A 116 19.02 -10.07 6.28
C GLU A 116 17.64 -9.74 5.71
N ALA A 117 16.86 -8.84 6.34
CA ALA A 117 15.59 -8.37 5.81
C ALA A 117 15.76 -7.66 4.45
N ALA A 118 16.72 -6.74 4.32
CA ALA A 118 17.00 -6.07 3.06
C ALA A 118 17.43 -7.07 1.96
N LYS A 119 18.29 -8.04 2.28
CA LYS A 119 18.67 -9.13 1.37
C LYS A 119 17.47 -9.97 0.96
N ALA A 120 16.61 -10.36 1.91
CA ALA A 120 15.42 -11.15 1.63
C ALA A 120 14.50 -10.43 0.65
N ILE A 121 14.21 -9.14 0.88
CA ILE A 121 13.39 -8.33 -0.01
C ILE A 121 14.02 -8.23 -1.42
N CYS A 122 15.32 -7.94 -1.49
CA CYS A 122 16.01 -7.86 -2.78
C CYS A 122 16.08 -9.22 -3.49
N SER A 123 16.17 -10.34 -2.76
CA SER A 123 16.24 -11.68 -3.36
C SER A 123 14.96 -12.13 -4.05
N VAL A 124 13.80 -11.61 -3.60
CA VAL A 124 12.50 -11.89 -4.22
C VAL A 124 12.06 -10.80 -5.20
N SER A 125 12.80 -9.69 -5.26
CA SER A 125 12.60 -8.64 -6.24
C SER A 125 13.02 -9.11 -7.64
N PRO A 126 12.15 -9.03 -8.66
CA PRO A 126 12.53 -9.36 -10.03
C PRO A 126 13.36 -8.25 -10.70
N ILE A 127 13.52 -7.07 -10.07
CA ILE A 127 14.36 -5.98 -10.59
C ILE A 127 15.83 -6.37 -10.39
N PRO A 128 16.63 -6.49 -11.47
CA PRO A 128 18.04 -6.84 -11.36
C PRO A 128 18.82 -5.82 -10.52
N ASP A 129 19.73 -6.30 -9.68
CA ASP A 129 20.58 -5.47 -8.82
C ASP A 129 19.82 -4.43 -7.99
N SER A 130 18.63 -4.80 -7.51
CA SER A 130 17.78 -3.90 -6.74
C SER A 130 18.36 -3.60 -5.35
N LYS A 131 17.98 -2.45 -4.82
CA LYS A 131 18.20 -2.06 -3.42
C LYS A 131 16.86 -1.82 -2.72
N ALA A 132 16.84 -2.04 -1.41
CA ALA A 132 15.68 -1.77 -0.55
C ALA A 132 16.01 -0.67 0.45
N PHE A 133 15.20 0.39 0.46
CA PHE A 133 15.19 1.40 1.51
C PHE A 133 14.08 1.04 2.50
N MET A 134 14.49 0.56 3.68
CA MET A 134 13.57 0.18 4.74
C MET A 134 12.94 1.42 5.38
N LEU A 135 11.63 1.39 5.62
CA LEU A 135 10.82 2.47 6.18
C LEU A 135 9.79 1.88 7.16
N SER A 136 9.02 2.73 7.85
CA SER A 136 8.09 2.26 8.89
C SER A 136 6.66 2.07 8.37
N ALA A 137 6.20 2.93 7.46
CA ALA A 137 4.83 2.92 6.96
C ALA A 137 4.78 2.98 5.42
N GLY A 138 3.70 2.43 4.83
CA GLY A 138 3.53 2.46 3.37
C GLY A 138 3.52 3.87 2.80
N THR A 139 2.89 4.82 3.50
CA THR A 139 2.88 6.23 3.08
C THR A 139 4.29 6.81 2.96
N GLU A 140 5.21 6.45 3.86
CA GLU A 140 6.62 6.89 3.78
C GLU A 140 7.33 6.30 2.56
N ALA A 141 7.01 5.07 2.18
CA ALA A 141 7.57 4.45 0.98
C ALA A 141 7.11 5.18 -0.28
N VAL A 142 5.85 5.62 -0.34
CA VAL A 142 5.32 6.43 -1.44
C VAL A 142 5.96 7.82 -1.47
N GLU A 143 6.09 8.49 -0.32
CA GLU A 143 6.80 9.78 -0.22
C GLU A 143 8.23 9.67 -0.77
N ALA A 144 8.94 8.60 -0.41
CA ALA A 144 10.29 8.34 -0.89
C ALA A 144 10.32 8.07 -2.40
N ALA A 145 9.35 7.31 -2.94
CA ALA A 145 9.26 7.03 -4.37
C ALA A 145 9.03 8.31 -5.19
N VAL A 146 8.08 9.15 -4.79
CA VAL A 146 7.81 10.45 -5.45
C VAL A 146 9.03 11.36 -5.39
N LYS A 147 9.70 11.42 -4.23
CA LYS A 147 10.92 12.21 -4.04
C LYS A 147 12.04 11.76 -4.97
N ILE A 148 12.28 10.45 -5.09
CA ILE A 148 13.31 9.89 -5.99
C ILE A 148 12.94 10.16 -7.44
N ALA A 149 11.69 9.92 -7.86
CA ALA A 149 11.26 10.14 -9.23
C ALA A 149 11.47 11.60 -9.67
N ARG A 150 11.09 12.57 -8.83
CA ARG A 150 11.31 14.01 -9.12
C ARG A 150 12.78 14.40 -9.12
N THR A 151 13.58 13.81 -8.24
CA THR A 151 15.02 14.07 -8.19
C THR A 151 15.70 13.54 -9.45
N HIS A 152 15.38 12.31 -9.84
CA HIS A 152 15.86 11.72 -11.10
C HIS A 152 15.43 12.57 -12.30
N GLY A 153 14.14 12.91 -12.40
CA GLY A 153 13.62 13.74 -13.47
C GLY A 153 14.40 15.06 -13.62
N LYS A 154 14.64 15.77 -12.50
CA LYS A 154 15.44 16.98 -12.51
C LYS A 154 16.88 16.76 -13.01
N MET A 155 17.48 15.63 -12.68
CA MET A 155 18.86 15.31 -13.09
C MET A 155 18.96 15.02 -14.59
N VAL A 156 18.00 14.27 -15.16
CA VAL A 156 18.07 13.80 -16.55
C VAL A 156 17.36 14.73 -17.55
N GLY A 157 16.34 15.48 -17.12
CA GLY A 157 15.51 16.35 -17.98
C GLY A 157 15.43 17.80 -17.53
N GLY A 158 16.16 18.19 -16.48
CA GLY A 158 16.16 19.55 -15.95
C GLY A 158 14.90 19.87 -15.11
N PRO A 159 14.75 21.13 -14.68
CA PRO A 159 13.73 21.54 -13.71
C PRO A 159 12.27 21.40 -14.21
N ALA A 160 12.05 21.27 -15.52
CA ALA A 160 10.73 21.05 -16.09
C ALA A 160 10.25 19.60 -15.94
N LYS A 161 11.18 18.61 -15.82
CA LYS A 161 10.85 17.19 -15.68
C LYS A 161 10.53 16.86 -14.21
N LYS A 162 9.32 17.22 -13.77
CA LYS A 162 8.86 17.12 -12.37
C LYS A 162 7.44 16.61 -12.21
N VAL A 163 6.72 16.45 -13.32
CA VAL A 163 5.31 16.02 -13.29
C VAL A 163 5.20 14.59 -12.80
N ILE A 164 4.23 14.35 -11.91
CA ILE A 164 3.84 13.02 -11.46
C ILE A 164 2.41 12.75 -11.91
N VAL A 165 2.21 11.66 -12.61
CA VAL A 165 0.89 11.16 -12.99
C VAL A 165 0.51 10.02 -12.06
N SER A 166 -0.70 10.03 -11.56
CA SER A 166 -1.32 8.95 -10.79
C SER A 166 -2.72 8.65 -11.33
N PHE A 167 -3.55 7.91 -10.60
CA PHE A 167 -4.84 7.46 -11.14
C PHE A 167 -6.00 7.78 -10.20
N GLU A 168 -7.15 8.08 -10.80
CA GLU A 168 -8.39 8.34 -10.09
C GLU A 168 -8.75 7.16 -9.18
N GLY A 169 -9.23 7.47 -7.97
CA GLY A 169 -9.60 6.50 -6.97
C GLY A 169 -8.44 5.77 -6.27
N ALA A 170 -7.19 5.92 -6.73
CA ALA A 170 -6.04 5.27 -6.11
C ALA A 170 -5.83 5.68 -4.64
N PHE A 171 -5.26 4.77 -3.85
CA PHE A 171 -4.92 5.02 -2.46
C PHE A 171 -3.44 4.76 -2.20
N HIS A 172 -2.68 5.83 -1.97
CA HIS A 172 -1.23 5.78 -1.78
C HIS A 172 -0.76 6.19 -0.38
N GLY A 173 -1.67 6.56 0.50
CA GLY A 173 -1.38 6.99 1.87
C GLY A 173 -2.10 8.27 2.28
N ARG A 174 -1.74 8.79 3.46
CA ARG A 174 -2.41 9.95 4.07
C ARG A 174 -1.45 11.08 4.49
N THR A 175 -0.16 10.98 4.19
CA THR A 175 0.78 12.09 4.30
C THR A 175 0.71 12.98 3.05
N LEU A 176 1.44 14.08 3.00
CA LEU A 176 1.20 15.13 2.02
C LEU A 176 1.34 14.66 0.56
N ALA A 177 2.53 14.20 0.15
CA ALA A 177 2.73 13.80 -1.24
C ALA A 177 1.99 12.51 -1.57
N SER A 178 1.93 11.54 -0.66
CA SER A 178 1.16 10.32 -0.88
C SER A 178 -0.33 10.59 -1.05
N GLN A 179 -0.88 11.61 -0.37
CA GLN A 179 -2.27 12.00 -0.55
C GLN A 179 -2.47 12.84 -1.82
N MET A 180 -1.50 13.66 -2.21
CA MET A 180 -1.53 14.39 -3.48
C MET A 180 -1.58 13.44 -4.68
N VAL A 181 -0.79 12.36 -4.67
CA VAL A 181 -0.85 11.32 -5.70
C VAL A 181 -2.04 10.37 -5.53
N GLY A 182 -2.72 10.36 -4.38
CA GLY A 182 -3.97 9.63 -4.20
C GLY A 182 -5.07 10.13 -5.14
N GLY A 183 -5.97 9.26 -5.56
CA GLY A 183 -7.01 9.57 -6.55
C GLY A 183 -8.39 9.92 -5.97
N GLN A 184 -8.49 10.19 -4.67
CA GLN A 184 -9.77 10.48 -4.00
C GLN A 184 -9.86 11.98 -3.64
N PRO A 185 -10.58 12.81 -4.42
CA PRO A 185 -10.61 14.27 -4.23
C PRO A 185 -11.05 14.69 -2.83
N ALA A 186 -12.09 14.08 -2.29
CA ALA A 186 -12.63 14.41 -0.95
C ALA A 186 -11.63 14.24 0.19
N LEU A 187 -10.57 13.46 0.00
CA LEU A 187 -9.52 13.29 1.00
C LEU A 187 -8.40 14.33 0.88
N LYS A 188 -8.45 15.21 -0.12
CA LYS A 188 -7.42 16.22 -0.42
C LYS A 188 -7.80 17.64 0.00
N ASP A 189 -9.06 17.88 0.39
CA ASP A 189 -9.57 19.24 0.70
C ASP A 189 -8.74 19.96 1.76
N TRP A 190 -8.21 19.23 2.74
CA TRP A 190 -7.37 19.78 3.80
C TRP A 190 -6.02 20.33 3.31
N ILE A 191 -5.54 19.91 2.12
CA ILE A 191 -4.22 20.33 1.59
C ILE A 191 -4.23 21.80 1.18
N GLY A 192 -5.39 22.30 0.73
CA GLY A 192 -5.54 23.67 0.26
C GLY A 192 -4.89 23.92 -1.09
N ASN A 193 -3.58 24.03 -1.12
CA ASN A 193 -2.81 24.24 -2.37
C ASN A 193 -2.26 22.90 -2.88
N LEU A 194 -2.96 22.31 -3.83
CA LEU A 194 -2.46 21.11 -4.53
C LEU A 194 -1.29 21.50 -5.44
N ASP A 195 -0.32 20.60 -5.53
CA ASP A 195 0.80 20.72 -6.47
C ASP A 195 0.27 20.58 -7.91
N PRO A 196 0.39 21.64 -8.77
CA PRO A 196 -0.11 21.62 -10.14
C PRO A 196 0.63 20.61 -11.04
N ASP A 197 1.79 20.15 -10.61
CA ASP A 197 2.58 19.13 -11.31
C ASP A 197 2.21 17.70 -10.88
N ILE A 198 1.09 17.52 -10.15
CA ILE A 198 0.54 16.20 -9.78
C ILE A 198 -0.93 16.16 -10.21
N PHE A 199 -1.28 15.22 -11.09
CA PHE A 199 -2.65 15.00 -11.51
C PHE A 199 -3.00 13.54 -11.68
N GLN A 200 -4.28 13.23 -11.76
CA GLN A 200 -4.81 11.88 -11.89
C GLN A 200 -5.39 11.66 -13.28
N ALA A 201 -5.02 10.54 -13.89
CA ALA A 201 -5.66 10.00 -15.08
C ALA A 201 -6.72 8.96 -14.69
N PRO A 202 -7.73 8.70 -15.52
CA PRO A 202 -8.68 7.63 -15.28
C PRO A 202 -7.97 6.28 -15.09
N TRP A 203 -8.44 5.49 -14.10
CA TRP A 203 -7.94 4.13 -13.91
C TRP A 203 -8.30 3.26 -15.13
N PRO A 204 -7.39 2.42 -15.64
CA PRO A 204 -7.68 1.51 -16.74
C PRO A 204 -8.64 0.39 -16.30
N ASN A 205 -9.93 0.70 -16.32
CA ASN A 205 -10.98 -0.18 -15.82
C ASN A 205 -11.83 -0.71 -16.97
N ALA A 206 -11.90 -2.03 -17.05
CA ALA A 206 -12.71 -2.72 -18.05
C ALA A 206 -14.24 -2.55 -17.84
N TYR A 207 -14.66 -2.02 -16.71
CA TYR A 207 -16.08 -2.03 -16.31
C TYR A 207 -16.78 -0.68 -16.50
N ASP A 208 -16.06 0.41 -16.65
CA ASP A 208 -16.65 1.75 -16.73
C ASP A 208 -17.03 2.18 -18.15
N HIS A 209 -16.52 1.49 -19.16
CA HIS A 209 -16.79 1.80 -20.56
C HIS A 209 -17.08 0.54 -21.37
N GLU A 210 -18.05 0.57 -22.28
CA GLU A 210 -18.39 -0.57 -23.13
C GLU A 210 -17.18 -1.06 -23.98
N TRP A 211 -16.33 -0.13 -24.41
CA TRP A 211 -15.10 -0.45 -25.14
C TRP A 211 -13.97 -1.01 -24.26
N ALA A 212 -14.11 -0.91 -22.95
CA ALA A 212 -13.15 -1.42 -21.97
C ALA A 212 -13.55 -2.80 -21.40
N ASP A 213 -14.77 -3.29 -21.70
CA ASP A 213 -15.23 -4.61 -21.30
C ASP A 213 -14.77 -5.66 -22.31
N PRO A 214 -13.86 -6.60 -21.93
CA PRO A 214 -13.35 -7.62 -22.84
C PRO A 214 -14.42 -8.58 -23.35
N THR A 215 -15.62 -8.57 -22.76
CA THR A 215 -16.76 -9.40 -23.22
C THR A 215 -17.64 -8.72 -24.26
N LYS A 216 -17.41 -7.44 -24.53
CA LYS A 216 -18.23 -6.64 -25.44
C LYS A 216 -17.61 -6.48 -26.81
N PRO A 217 -18.45 -6.43 -27.88
CA PRO A 217 -17.99 -6.00 -29.20
C PRO A 217 -17.49 -4.55 -29.13
N GLY A 218 -16.25 -4.29 -29.53
CA GLY A 218 -15.65 -2.95 -29.47
C GLY A 218 -14.68 -2.74 -28.30
N PHE A 219 -14.41 -3.79 -27.53
CA PHE A 219 -13.29 -3.79 -26.60
C PHE A 219 -11.99 -3.35 -27.29
N SER A 220 -11.26 -2.45 -26.64
CA SER A 220 -9.98 -1.97 -27.14
C SER A 220 -9.08 -1.49 -26.00
N ASP A 221 -8.04 -2.27 -25.73
CA ASP A 221 -6.97 -1.89 -24.80
C ASP A 221 -6.25 -0.62 -25.22
N GLU A 222 -6.18 -0.38 -26.54
CA GLU A 222 -5.55 0.81 -27.12
C GLU A 222 -6.29 2.08 -26.71
N LYS A 223 -7.64 2.03 -26.67
CA LYS A 223 -8.45 3.17 -26.21
C LYS A 223 -8.22 3.49 -24.74
N MET A 224 -8.05 2.48 -23.89
CA MET A 224 -7.73 2.72 -22.46
C MET A 224 -6.40 3.45 -22.32
N PHE A 225 -5.38 3.04 -23.07
CA PHE A 225 -4.10 3.71 -23.02
C PHE A 225 -4.16 5.10 -23.66
N GLN A 226 -4.93 5.27 -24.73
CA GLN A 226 -5.16 6.58 -25.34
C GLN A 226 -5.82 7.56 -24.35
N THR A 227 -6.73 7.10 -23.51
CA THR A 227 -7.33 7.96 -22.45
C THR A 227 -6.28 8.54 -21.50
N LEU A 228 -5.23 7.77 -21.16
CA LEU A 228 -4.09 8.30 -20.37
C LEU A 228 -3.38 9.41 -21.15
N LEU A 229 -3.07 9.19 -22.43
CA LEU A 229 -2.37 10.17 -23.26
C LEU A 229 -3.21 11.43 -23.44
N ASP A 230 -4.50 11.29 -23.75
CA ASP A 230 -5.43 12.42 -23.88
C ASP A 230 -5.54 13.24 -22.58
N THR A 231 -5.48 12.58 -21.42
CA THR A 231 -5.48 13.25 -20.12
C THR A 231 -4.20 14.06 -19.93
N ILE A 232 -3.03 13.50 -20.26
CA ILE A 232 -1.75 14.20 -20.18
C ILE A 232 -1.75 15.43 -21.11
N ASP A 233 -2.23 15.26 -22.34
CA ASP A 233 -2.31 16.32 -23.34
C ASP A 233 -3.28 17.43 -22.91
N ALA A 234 -4.42 17.06 -22.31
CA ALA A 234 -5.38 18.02 -21.76
C ALA A 234 -4.81 18.88 -20.63
N HIS A 235 -3.85 18.35 -19.87
CA HIS A 235 -3.10 19.12 -18.85
C HIS A 235 -1.97 19.98 -19.46
N GLY A 236 -1.76 19.97 -20.78
CA GLY A 236 -0.72 20.73 -21.47
C GLY A 236 0.70 20.27 -21.11
N VAL A 237 0.87 19.01 -20.72
CA VAL A 237 2.15 18.45 -20.28
C VAL A 237 2.86 17.76 -21.44
N GLU A 238 4.08 18.21 -21.73
CA GLU A 238 4.95 17.48 -22.65
C GLU A 238 5.42 16.17 -21.98
N TYR A 239 5.35 15.03 -22.65
CA TYR A 239 5.70 13.72 -22.10
C TYR A 239 7.12 13.67 -21.51
N LYS A 240 8.07 14.38 -22.12
CA LYS A 240 9.45 14.50 -21.63
C LYS A 240 9.56 15.16 -20.24
N ASN A 241 8.52 15.90 -19.80
CA ASN A 241 8.48 16.60 -18.51
C ASN A 241 7.87 15.77 -17.39
N ILE A 242 7.39 14.56 -17.69
CA ILE A 242 6.90 13.62 -16.69
C ILE A 242 8.11 12.96 -16.02
N ALA A 243 8.23 13.14 -14.71
CA ALA A 243 9.28 12.54 -13.88
C ALA A 243 8.92 11.12 -13.46
N GLY A 244 7.64 10.87 -13.19
CA GLY A 244 7.19 9.55 -12.77
C GLY A 244 5.70 9.31 -12.97
N ILE A 245 5.34 8.04 -13.07
CA ILE A 245 3.95 7.57 -13.03
C ILE A 245 3.84 6.58 -11.88
N ILE A 246 2.88 6.78 -10.99
CA ILE A 246 2.59 5.87 -9.87
C ILE A 246 1.23 5.21 -10.07
N ILE A 247 1.20 3.89 -9.97
CA ILE A 247 -0.02 3.09 -10.12
C ILE A 247 0.02 1.88 -9.17
N GLU A 248 -1.14 1.50 -8.63
CA GLU A 248 -1.29 0.22 -7.92
C GLU A 248 -1.32 -0.93 -8.94
N SER A 249 -0.74 -2.08 -8.64
CA SER A 249 -0.86 -3.23 -9.55
C SER A 249 -2.30 -3.72 -9.68
N TYR A 250 -3.08 -3.56 -8.63
CA TYR A 250 -4.53 -3.82 -8.60
C TYR A 250 -5.18 -2.64 -7.91
N TYR A 251 -6.24 -2.12 -8.49
CA TYR A 251 -7.01 -1.01 -7.93
C TYR A 251 -7.49 -1.36 -6.50
N GLY A 252 -6.85 -0.77 -5.50
CA GLY A 252 -6.98 -1.18 -4.11
C GLY A 252 -8.38 -1.07 -3.53
N ASN A 253 -9.16 -0.08 -3.98
CA ASN A 253 -10.53 0.11 -3.49
C ASN A 253 -11.50 -0.96 -3.96
N LEU A 254 -11.30 -1.54 -5.14
CA LEU A 254 -12.25 -2.47 -5.78
C LEU A 254 -11.60 -3.77 -6.25
N CYS A 255 -10.30 -3.95 -6.02
CA CYS A 255 -9.53 -5.15 -6.40
C CYS A 255 -9.55 -5.49 -7.90
N TYR A 256 -9.59 -4.48 -8.77
CA TYR A 256 -9.54 -4.69 -10.22
C TYR A 256 -8.11 -4.73 -10.73
N PRO A 257 -7.73 -5.76 -11.51
CA PRO A 257 -6.48 -5.74 -12.25
C PRO A 257 -6.56 -4.75 -13.42
N MET A 258 -5.42 -4.17 -13.78
CA MET A 258 -5.33 -3.49 -15.08
C MET A 258 -5.19 -4.52 -16.22
N PRO A 259 -5.58 -4.20 -17.45
CA PRO A 259 -5.29 -5.06 -18.59
C PRO A 259 -3.76 -5.21 -18.80
N LYS A 260 -3.34 -6.42 -19.15
CA LYS A 260 -1.91 -6.74 -19.36
C LYS A 260 -1.28 -5.93 -20.50
N SER A 261 -2.03 -5.69 -21.55
CA SER A 261 -1.65 -4.83 -22.68
C SER A 261 -1.44 -3.38 -22.24
N TYR A 262 -2.33 -2.85 -21.38
CA TYR A 262 -2.17 -1.52 -20.80
C TYR A 262 -0.87 -1.41 -20.01
N ALA A 263 -0.58 -2.37 -19.14
CA ALA A 263 0.64 -2.40 -18.35
C ALA A 263 1.89 -2.40 -19.25
N LYS A 264 1.89 -3.18 -20.35
CA LYS A 264 2.98 -3.20 -21.31
C LYS A 264 3.14 -1.88 -22.06
N ASN A 265 2.04 -1.28 -22.51
CA ASN A 265 2.06 0.04 -23.14
C ASN A 265 2.56 1.12 -22.18
N LEU A 266 2.14 1.07 -20.91
CA LEU A 266 2.61 1.98 -19.87
C LEU A 266 4.13 1.85 -19.65
N ARG A 267 4.66 0.62 -19.57
CA ARG A 267 6.10 0.40 -19.46
C ARG A 267 6.86 0.94 -20.65
N ALA A 268 6.40 0.63 -21.87
CA ALA A 268 7.03 1.10 -23.11
C ALA A 268 6.99 2.64 -23.22
N PHE A 269 5.91 3.27 -22.78
CA PHE A 269 5.78 4.73 -22.72
C PHE A 269 6.80 5.34 -21.73
N CYS A 270 6.90 4.74 -20.53
CA CYS A 270 7.87 5.17 -19.55
C CYS A 270 9.31 5.02 -20.06
N ASP A 271 9.64 3.91 -20.70
CA ASP A 271 10.97 3.69 -21.31
C ASP A 271 11.30 4.74 -22.37
N LYS A 272 10.32 5.04 -23.25
CA LYS A 272 10.51 5.99 -24.35
C LYS A 272 10.85 7.40 -23.89
N TYR A 273 10.30 7.84 -22.76
CA TYR A 273 10.43 9.20 -22.27
C TYR A 273 11.27 9.32 -20.99
N ASP A 274 11.94 8.24 -20.58
CA ASP A 274 12.72 8.16 -19.33
C ASP A 274 11.90 8.59 -18.12
N ILE A 275 10.71 8.00 -17.97
CA ILE A 275 9.77 8.24 -16.87
C ILE A 275 9.94 7.12 -15.85
N VAL A 276 10.07 7.46 -14.57
CA VAL A 276 10.15 6.48 -13.50
C VAL A 276 8.78 5.82 -13.29
N LEU A 277 8.65 4.54 -13.65
CA LEU A 277 7.45 3.76 -13.35
C LEU A 277 7.51 3.25 -11.91
N MET A 278 6.57 3.71 -11.09
CA MET A 278 6.44 3.34 -9.69
C MET A 278 5.19 2.46 -9.50
N MET A 279 5.40 1.20 -9.06
CA MET A 279 4.29 0.29 -8.75
C MET A 279 4.04 0.28 -7.24
N ASP A 280 2.81 0.61 -6.84
CA ASP A 280 2.42 0.51 -5.43
C ASP A 280 1.95 -0.91 -5.11
N GLU A 281 2.80 -1.64 -4.41
CA GLU A 281 2.59 -3.03 -3.98
C GLU A 281 2.21 -3.14 -2.51
N ILE A 282 1.93 -2.01 -1.84
CA ILE A 282 1.63 -1.98 -0.40
C ILE A 282 0.46 -2.90 -0.05
N GLN A 283 -0.54 -2.96 -0.91
CA GLN A 283 -1.75 -3.74 -0.67
C GLN A 283 -1.71 -5.13 -1.29
N ILE A 284 -1.14 -5.26 -2.49
CA ILE A 284 -1.24 -6.48 -3.29
C ILE A 284 0.05 -7.31 -3.28
N GLY A 285 1.15 -6.76 -2.81
CA GLY A 285 2.42 -7.46 -2.70
C GLY A 285 2.43 -8.58 -1.65
N CYS A 286 3.60 -9.18 -1.45
CA CYS A 286 3.82 -10.27 -0.50
C CYS A 286 2.86 -11.44 -0.73
N CYS A 287 2.87 -11.96 -1.95
CA CYS A 287 2.15 -13.17 -2.40
C CYS A 287 0.62 -13.08 -2.46
N ARG A 288 -0.02 -11.92 -2.24
CA ARG A 288 -1.48 -11.80 -2.25
C ARG A 288 -2.10 -12.11 -3.62
N SER A 289 -1.41 -11.79 -4.71
CA SER A 289 -1.87 -12.08 -6.08
C SER A 289 -1.42 -13.45 -6.62
N GLY A 290 -0.73 -14.27 -5.80
CA GLY A 290 -0.12 -15.54 -6.24
C GLY A 290 1.28 -15.39 -6.82
N LYS A 291 1.79 -14.16 -6.92
CA LYS A 291 3.18 -13.80 -7.20
C LYS A 291 3.74 -13.00 -6.02
N TRP A 292 5.06 -12.86 -5.91
CA TRP A 292 5.65 -12.02 -4.87
C TRP A 292 5.08 -10.59 -4.93
N PHE A 293 4.99 -10.03 -6.16
CA PHE A 293 4.44 -8.71 -6.39
C PHE A 293 3.39 -8.76 -7.51
N GLY A 294 2.38 -7.91 -7.42
CA GLY A 294 1.24 -7.89 -8.34
C GLY A 294 1.64 -7.58 -9.78
N PHE A 295 2.63 -6.71 -9.99
CA PHE A 295 3.10 -6.34 -11.33
C PHE A 295 3.70 -7.51 -12.12
N GLU A 296 4.17 -8.56 -11.46
CA GLU A 296 4.68 -9.76 -12.14
C GLU A 296 3.60 -10.47 -13.00
N ASN A 297 2.31 -10.27 -12.68
CA ASN A 297 1.22 -10.82 -13.47
C ASN A 297 1.09 -10.15 -14.84
N TYR A 298 1.72 -8.99 -15.05
CA TYR A 298 1.68 -8.23 -16.29
C TYR A 298 2.92 -8.42 -17.19
N ASP A 299 3.91 -9.18 -16.74
CA ASP A 299 5.22 -9.37 -17.42
C ASP A 299 5.93 -8.03 -17.67
N ILE A 300 5.89 -7.12 -16.70
CA ILE A 300 6.63 -5.84 -16.71
C ILE A 300 7.52 -5.74 -15.47
N LEU A 301 8.57 -4.92 -15.57
CA LEU A 301 9.39 -4.53 -14.43
C LEU A 301 9.25 -3.02 -14.21
N PRO A 302 8.88 -2.60 -13.01
CA PRO A 302 8.91 -1.19 -12.64
C PRO A 302 10.35 -0.73 -12.39
N ASP A 303 10.53 0.58 -12.32
CA ASP A 303 11.79 1.18 -11.89
C ASP A 303 11.92 1.21 -10.37
N LEU A 304 10.76 1.45 -9.70
CA LEU A 304 10.59 1.44 -8.25
C LEU A 304 9.29 0.72 -7.90
N PHE A 305 9.26 0.05 -6.76
CA PHE A 305 8.00 -0.36 -6.15
C PHE A 305 8.01 -0.17 -4.64
N THR A 306 6.82 0.13 -4.08
CA THR A 306 6.61 0.25 -2.64
C THR A 306 6.01 -1.03 -2.09
N THR A 307 6.41 -1.45 -0.89
CA THR A 307 5.81 -2.60 -0.20
C THR A 307 5.69 -2.33 1.30
N ALA A 308 4.64 -2.85 1.92
CA ALA A 308 4.34 -2.73 3.34
C ALA A 308 3.34 -3.83 3.75
N LYS A 309 2.39 -3.53 4.63
CA LYS A 309 1.31 -4.45 5.04
C LYS A 309 1.80 -5.89 5.24
N GLY A 310 1.62 -6.75 4.25
CA GLY A 310 2.03 -8.16 4.29
C GLY A 310 3.52 -8.42 4.49
N LEU A 311 4.38 -7.41 4.34
CA LEU A 311 5.83 -7.54 4.43
C LEU A 311 6.32 -8.00 5.81
N SER A 312 5.70 -7.52 6.88
CA SER A 312 6.15 -7.75 8.27
C SER A 312 5.25 -8.68 9.07
N GLY A 313 4.15 -9.14 8.50
CA GLY A 313 3.19 -9.98 9.22
C GLY A 313 2.46 -9.30 10.39
N GLY A 314 2.46 -7.97 10.47
CA GLY A 314 1.73 -7.20 11.47
C GLY A 314 2.53 -6.10 12.18
N LEU A 315 3.85 -6.10 12.09
CA LEU A 315 4.67 -5.02 12.64
C LEU A 315 4.77 -3.83 11.66
N PRO A 316 4.97 -2.59 12.16
CA PRO A 316 5.18 -1.43 11.31
C PRO A 316 6.49 -1.56 10.52
N GLN A 317 6.39 -1.93 9.25
CA GLN A 317 7.49 -2.00 8.31
C GLN A 317 7.03 -1.77 6.88
N SER A 318 7.82 -1.05 6.12
CA SER A 318 7.67 -0.89 4.69
C SER A 318 9.03 -0.81 4.01
N ALA A 319 9.05 -0.90 2.71
CA ALA A 319 10.24 -0.66 1.92
C ALA A 319 9.90 -0.01 0.59
N LEU A 320 10.80 0.84 0.12
CA LEU A 320 10.91 1.23 -1.27
C LEU A 320 12.02 0.39 -1.90
N VAL A 321 11.72 -0.28 -2.98
CA VAL A 321 12.65 -1.16 -3.71
C VAL A 321 12.79 -0.68 -5.14
N GLY A 322 13.98 -0.70 -5.68
CA GLY A 322 14.18 -0.25 -7.05
C GLY A 322 15.58 -0.45 -7.59
N ARG A 323 15.77 -0.01 -8.83
CA ARG A 323 17.06 -0.05 -9.51
C ARG A 323 18.11 0.71 -8.70
N ARG A 324 19.31 0.16 -8.63
CA ARG A 324 20.41 0.71 -7.83
C ARG A 324 20.68 2.18 -8.10
N GLU A 325 20.71 2.59 -9.35
CA GLU A 325 21.00 3.98 -9.74
C GLU A 325 19.96 4.98 -9.25
N LEU A 326 18.71 4.59 -9.11
CA LEU A 326 17.65 5.42 -8.50
C LEU A 326 17.76 5.41 -6.98
N MET A 327 18.03 4.27 -6.40
CA MET A 327 18.11 4.12 -4.94
C MET A 327 19.35 4.80 -4.33
N ASP A 328 20.44 4.93 -5.10
CA ASP A 328 21.68 5.60 -4.69
C ASP A 328 21.74 7.10 -5.10
N ILE A 329 20.61 7.69 -5.53
CA ILE A 329 20.57 9.05 -6.05
C ILE A 329 20.89 10.13 -4.99
N TYR A 330 20.69 9.81 -3.73
CA TYR A 330 20.95 10.71 -2.61
C TYR A 330 22.30 10.42 -1.94
N ALA A 331 23.02 11.49 -1.57
CA ALA A 331 24.25 11.39 -0.81
C ALA A 331 24.01 10.75 0.58
N PRO A 332 25.00 10.14 1.21
CA PRO A 332 24.89 9.59 2.55
C PRO A 332 24.27 10.60 3.54
N ASN A 333 23.35 10.14 4.40
CA ASN A 333 22.66 10.89 5.44
C ASN A 333 21.67 11.98 4.95
N THR A 334 21.39 12.07 3.65
CA THR A 334 20.44 13.09 3.12
C THR A 334 19.03 12.52 2.89
N MET A 335 18.85 11.20 3.01
CA MET A 335 17.54 10.53 2.95
C MET A 335 17.53 9.37 3.94
N THR A 336 17.03 9.60 5.14
CA THR A 336 17.03 8.63 6.25
C THR A 336 15.67 8.54 6.92
N SER A 337 15.42 7.47 7.66
CA SER A 337 14.24 7.29 8.52
C SER A 337 14.68 6.72 9.87
N THR A 338 14.31 7.39 10.96
CA THR A 338 14.86 7.11 12.30
C THR A 338 14.52 5.72 12.82
N HIS A 339 13.27 5.29 12.64
CA HIS A 339 12.79 4.01 13.18
C HIS A 339 12.83 2.86 12.18
N SER A 340 13.25 3.13 10.94
CA SER A 340 13.24 2.13 9.87
C SER A 340 14.27 1.03 10.10
N GLY A 341 13.92 -0.19 9.69
CA GLY A 341 14.81 -1.34 9.82
C GLY A 341 15.17 -1.63 11.28
N SER A 342 14.19 -1.46 12.19
CA SER A 342 14.39 -1.86 13.59
C SER A 342 14.61 -3.38 13.65
N PRO A 343 15.49 -3.87 14.55
CA PRO A 343 15.78 -5.29 14.63
C PRO A 343 14.55 -6.19 14.81
N VAL A 344 13.55 -5.71 15.55
CA VAL A 344 12.34 -6.49 15.85
C VAL A 344 11.40 -6.57 14.65
N ALA A 345 11.32 -5.51 13.82
CA ALA A 345 10.45 -5.49 12.64
C ALA A 345 11.13 -6.08 11.39
N SER A 346 12.45 -6.20 11.41
CA SER A 346 13.25 -6.77 10.33
C SER A 346 13.47 -8.26 10.51
#